data_5010064a5b017c6f93d4dd99c6f048a4
#
_entry.id   5010064a5b017c6f93d4dd99c6f048a4
#
_cell.length_a   1.000
_cell.length_b   1.000
_cell.length_c   1.000
_cell.angle_alpha   90.00
_cell.angle_beta   90.00
_cell.angle_gamma   90.00
#
_symmetry.space_group_name_H-M   'P 1'
#
loop_
_entity.id
_entity.type
_entity.pdbx_description
1 polymer ?
#
loop_
_entity_poly.entity_id
_entity_poly.type
_entity_poly.pdbx_seq_one_letter_code
_entity_poly.pdbx_strand_id
1 'polypeptide(L)'
;MISRNLARRIGLFLGPVLFLFVFFFPLPQLNELSFEARIVLASTMWMAVWWITEATPIYVTALLPLVIFPSLNVMDVKETSANYADPIIFLFLGGFLLAKGLEKSNLHKRFAYTILKIFGTNPKYIVAAFMGVTWFLGAWMSNTAITIIMLPIALSVISLLDNIDKKDRFVRCLLLSIAYAASISGVTTLISTPANAIFASLAKDVTGTEVTFAQWIIMGFPIGGISLIVAWLYMIRFGSKITDIKSNIIGERDVITKKLNELGNLSRDEKIVAIIFIITVIAWITRGLLWKDLLPTIGDSTIAIASAISLFLVPSICSKYANRKGFTEDDNNIRNLIKYNNNNNNNNDIKNDDSITETSKSSRSSSKLLDWNTAIQIPWGVLILMGGGLALAHAFTSTGLDDWIASNLSVVSGMPFIVIILVFVTMAIVPSEMISNTATAALLIPIAASLATSLGINPLLLMAPVAIATSYGFIMPVGTPPNAIVYSSGYITAREMARA
;
A
#
# COMPACT_ATOMS: atom_id res chain seq x y z
N MET A 1 -27.47 6.26 -10.53
CA MET A 1 -26.01 6.34 -10.21
C MET A 1 -25.43 7.57 -10.87
N ILE A 2 -24.89 8.51 -10.10
CA ILE A 2 -24.15 9.66 -10.64
C ILE A 2 -22.94 9.11 -11.39
N SER A 3 -22.71 9.54 -12.63
CA SER A 3 -21.52 9.09 -13.36
C SER A 3 -20.27 9.57 -12.63
N ARG A 4 -19.19 8.76 -12.60
CA ARG A 4 -17.93 9.10 -11.91
C ARG A 4 -17.38 10.46 -12.36
N ASN A 5 -17.57 10.80 -13.64
CA ASN A 5 -17.17 12.09 -14.18
C ASN A 5 -18.01 13.26 -13.61
N LEU A 6 -19.28 13.05 -13.34
CA LEU A 6 -20.14 14.07 -12.73
C LEU A 6 -19.78 14.29 -11.26
N ALA A 7 -19.52 13.19 -10.50
CA ALA A 7 -19.06 13.29 -9.12
C ALA A 7 -17.75 14.07 -9.00
N ARG A 8 -16.77 13.82 -9.89
CA ARG A 8 -15.51 14.57 -9.96
C ARG A 8 -15.70 16.05 -10.24
N ARG A 9 -16.56 16.39 -11.20
CA ARG A 9 -16.87 17.81 -11.54
C ARG A 9 -17.57 18.50 -10.37
N ILE A 10 -18.52 17.86 -9.73
CA ILE A 10 -19.20 18.42 -8.56
C ILE A 10 -18.18 18.64 -7.43
N GLY A 11 -17.36 17.63 -7.12
CA GLY A 11 -16.37 17.70 -6.06
C GLY A 11 -15.34 18.81 -6.27
N LEU A 12 -14.94 19.05 -7.54
CA LEU A 12 -13.96 20.09 -7.87
C LEU A 12 -14.40 21.48 -7.40
N PHE A 13 -15.68 21.80 -7.52
CA PHE A 13 -16.25 23.07 -7.09
C PHE A 13 -16.79 23.02 -5.65
N LEU A 14 -17.34 21.89 -5.23
CA LEU A 14 -17.93 21.74 -3.90
C LEU A 14 -16.89 21.89 -2.79
N GLY A 15 -15.68 21.36 -2.96
CA GLY A 15 -14.61 21.49 -1.98
C GLY A 15 -14.26 22.94 -1.65
N PRO A 16 -13.84 23.75 -2.64
CA PRO A 16 -13.57 25.17 -2.42
C PRO A 16 -14.80 25.96 -1.91
N VAL A 17 -16.00 25.64 -2.39
CA VAL A 17 -17.24 26.30 -1.94
C VAL A 17 -17.49 26.01 -0.47
N LEU A 18 -17.32 24.77 -0.03
CA LEU A 18 -17.47 24.41 1.39
C LEU A 18 -16.40 25.09 2.26
N PHE A 19 -15.16 25.17 1.77
CA PHE A 19 -14.10 25.92 2.43
C PHE A 19 -14.53 27.37 2.66
N LEU A 20 -14.95 28.07 1.60
CA LEU A 20 -15.39 29.46 1.67
C LEU A 20 -16.63 29.61 2.57
N PHE A 21 -17.56 28.67 2.52
CA PHE A 21 -18.74 28.67 3.36
C PHE A 21 -18.38 28.58 4.84
N VAL A 22 -17.56 27.62 5.25
CA VAL A 22 -17.10 27.47 6.66
C VAL A 22 -16.26 28.65 7.10
N PHE A 23 -15.45 29.19 6.18
CA PHE A 23 -14.56 30.33 6.46
C PHE A 23 -15.34 31.64 6.69
N PHE A 24 -16.30 31.97 5.82
CA PHE A 24 -16.98 33.26 5.84
C PHE A 24 -18.32 33.27 6.60
N PHE A 25 -19.01 32.13 6.73
CA PHE A 25 -20.34 32.10 7.32
C PHE A 25 -20.25 32.03 8.86
N PRO A 26 -20.88 32.96 9.58
CA PRO A 26 -20.90 32.96 11.05
C PRO A 26 -21.92 31.90 11.54
N LEU A 27 -21.56 30.63 11.51
CA LEU A 27 -22.37 29.59 12.12
C LEU A 27 -22.23 29.68 13.63
N PRO A 28 -23.32 29.75 14.43
CA PRO A 28 -23.28 29.91 15.88
C PRO A 28 -22.40 28.85 16.56
N GLN A 29 -22.43 27.61 16.07
CA GLN A 29 -21.63 26.49 16.58
C GLN A 29 -20.12 26.68 16.36
N LEU A 30 -19.71 27.47 15.37
CA LEU A 30 -18.31 27.72 15.04
C LEU A 30 -17.74 28.99 15.73
N ASN A 31 -18.57 29.72 16.47
CA ASN A 31 -18.13 30.93 17.14
C ASN A 31 -17.16 30.66 18.30
N GLU A 32 -17.13 29.43 18.81
CA GLU A 32 -16.20 29.00 19.87
C GLU A 32 -14.83 28.62 19.30
N LEU A 33 -14.72 28.41 17.96
CA LEU A 33 -13.46 28.08 17.30
C LEU A 33 -12.60 29.33 17.11
N SER A 34 -11.29 29.16 17.34
CA SER A 34 -10.30 30.16 16.91
C SER A 34 -10.35 30.33 15.39
N PHE A 35 -9.82 31.46 14.91
CA PHE A 35 -9.76 31.72 13.46
C PHE A 35 -8.97 30.62 12.71
N GLU A 36 -7.86 30.19 13.30
CA GLU A 36 -6.97 29.14 12.77
C GLU A 36 -7.68 27.78 12.76
N ALA A 37 -8.35 27.40 13.85
CA ALA A 37 -9.11 26.15 13.93
C ALA A 37 -10.24 26.10 12.90
N ARG A 38 -10.89 27.23 12.62
CA ARG A 38 -11.91 27.32 11.56
C ARG A 38 -11.32 27.10 10.16
N ILE A 39 -10.12 27.64 9.88
CA ILE A 39 -9.41 27.38 8.62
C ILE A 39 -9.05 25.90 8.50
N VAL A 40 -8.58 25.27 9.56
CA VAL A 40 -8.25 23.84 9.56
C VAL A 40 -9.49 22.99 9.29
N LEU A 41 -10.62 23.30 9.94
CA LEU A 41 -11.90 22.62 9.68
C LEU A 41 -12.35 22.79 8.23
N ALA A 42 -12.30 24.02 7.71
CA ALA A 42 -12.65 24.32 6.31
C ALA A 42 -11.75 23.56 5.33
N SER A 43 -10.43 23.53 5.59
CA SER A 43 -9.44 22.79 4.79
C SER A 43 -9.69 21.29 4.83
N THR A 44 -10.03 20.75 5.99
CA THR A 44 -10.39 19.34 6.19
C THR A 44 -11.61 18.97 5.34
N MET A 45 -12.65 19.78 5.33
CA MET A 45 -13.84 19.57 4.52
C MET A 45 -13.53 19.63 3.03
N TRP A 46 -12.70 20.58 2.59
CA TRP A 46 -12.25 20.64 1.20
C TRP A 46 -11.47 19.39 0.80
N MET A 47 -10.47 19.00 1.59
CA MET A 47 -9.65 17.81 1.34
C MET A 47 -10.50 16.54 1.35
N ALA A 48 -11.42 16.39 2.30
CA ALA A 48 -12.34 15.25 2.38
C ALA A 48 -13.21 15.14 1.13
N VAL A 49 -13.83 16.24 0.67
CA VAL A 49 -14.64 16.24 -0.55
C VAL A 49 -13.81 15.84 -1.76
N TRP A 50 -12.59 16.37 -1.92
CA TRP A 50 -11.74 16.03 -3.05
C TRP A 50 -11.21 14.59 -2.98
N TRP A 51 -10.93 14.06 -1.79
CA TRP A 51 -10.56 12.66 -1.61
C TRP A 51 -11.74 11.71 -1.90
N ILE A 52 -12.96 12.05 -1.43
CA ILE A 52 -14.17 11.23 -1.66
C ILE A 52 -14.56 11.21 -3.14
N THR A 53 -14.52 12.35 -3.80
CA THR A 53 -14.97 12.48 -5.19
C THR A 53 -13.87 12.19 -6.20
N GLU A 54 -12.60 12.02 -5.75
CA GLU A 54 -11.41 11.98 -6.61
C GLU A 54 -11.41 13.15 -7.62
N ALA A 55 -11.82 14.35 -7.18
CA ALA A 55 -11.89 15.54 -8.01
C ALA A 55 -10.52 15.89 -8.61
N THR A 56 -9.46 15.68 -7.83
CA THR A 56 -8.04 15.73 -8.22
C THR A 56 -7.37 14.43 -7.81
N PRO A 57 -6.18 14.12 -8.35
CA PRO A 57 -5.38 13.02 -7.81
C PRO A 57 -5.18 13.19 -6.30
N ILE A 58 -5.38 12.12 -5.53
CA ILE A 58 -5.37 12.17 -4.05
C ILE A 58 -4.09 12.79 -3.48
N TYR A 59 -2.98 12.64 -4.17
CA TYR A 59 -1.67 13.20 -3.79
C TYR A 59 -1.62 14.73 -3.98
N VAL A 60 -2.33 15.26 -4.98
CA VAL A 60 -2.45 16.71 -5.22
C VAL A 60 -3.30 17.35 -4.12
N THR A 61 -4.40 16.72 -3.74
CA THR A 61 -5.20 17.17 -2.58
C THR A 61 -4.35 17.26 -1.31
N ALA A 62 -3.46 16.31 -1.11
CA ALA A 62 -2.56 16.27 0.04
C ALA A 62 -1.51 17.40 0.05
N LEU A 63 -1.35 18.18 -1.01
CA LEU A 63 -0.49 19.36 -1.04
C LEU A 63 -1.22 20.65 -0.60
N LEU A 64 -2.54 20.62 -0.44
CA LEU A 64 -3.32 21.81 -0.02
C LEU A 64 -2.82 22.43 1.29
N PRO A 65 -2.45 21.68 2.34
CA PRO A 65 -1.90 22.25 3.57
C PRO A 65 -0.69 23.14 3.34
N LEU A 66 0.23 22.79 2.42
CA LEU A 66 1.41 23.59 2.09
C LEU A 66 1.08 24.98 1.52
N VAL A 67 -0.12 25.13 0.96
CA VAL A 67 -0.59 26.40 0.42
C VAL A 67 -1.47 27.12 1.43
N ILE A 68 -2.47 26.45 1.96
CA ILE A 68 -3.52 27.08 2.79
C ILE A 68 -2.97 27.50 4.14
N PHE A 69 -2.25 26.63 4.85
CA PHE A 69 -1.84 26.91 6.23
C PHE A 69 -0.85 28.09 6.33
N PRO A 70 0.21 28.17 5.52
CA PRO A 70 1.07 29.34 5.57
C PRO A 70 0.38 30.61 5.06
N SER A 71 -0.47 30.50 4.02
CA SER A 71 -1.13 31.67 3.42
C SER A 71 -2.14 32.34 4.36
N LEU A 72 -2.72 31.54 5.28
CA LEU A 72 -3.73 32.02 6.24
C LEU A 72 -3.20 32.03 7.69
N ASN A 73 -1.87 31.95 7.88
CA ASN A 73 -1.19 32.02 9.16
C ASN A 73 -1.63 30.95 10.20
N VAL A 74 -2.04 29.76 9.74
CA VAL A 74 -2.33 28.61 10.62
C VAL A 74 -1.04 28.01 11.16
N MET A 75 -0.07 27.77 10.26
CA MET A 75 1.29 27.30 10.55
C MET A 75 2.24 27.94 9.55
N ASP A 76 3.50 28.19 9.94
CA ASP A 76 4.48 28.72 9.01
C ASP A 76 4.91 27.66 7.97
N VAL A 77 5.63 28.11 6.92
CA VAL A 77 6.09 27.22 5.84
C VAL A 77 6.99 26.12 6.36
N LYS A 78 7.88 26.42 7.32
CA LYS A 78 8.83 25.46 7.89
C LYS A 78 8.10 24.40 8.70
N GLU A 79 7.18 24.80 9.53
CA GLU A 79 6.37 23.90 10.37
C GLU A 79 5.48 23.01 9.49
N THR A 80 4.78 23.60 8.52
CA THR A 80 3.95 22.84 7.59
C THR A 80 4.75 21.83 6.78
N SER A 81 5.91 22.23 6.22
CA SER A 81 6.75 21.35 5.39
C SER A 81 7.45 20.27 6.22
N ALA A 82 7.72 20.48 7.48
CA ALA A 82 8.31 19.48 8.38
C ALA A 82 7.46 18.20 8.44
N ASN A 83 6.14 18.32 8.35
CA ASN A 83 5.23 17.16 8.35
C ASN A 83 5.41 16.28 7.10
N TYR A 84 5.88 16.83 5.97
CA TYR A 84 6.21 16.06 4.76
C TYR A 84 7.61 15.45 4.81
N ALA A 85 8.37 15.77 5.84
CA ALA A 85 9.70 15.22 6.13
C ALA A 85 9.74 14.49 7.48
N ASP A 86 8.58 14.04 7.98
CA ASP A 86 8.49 13.22 9.21
C ASP A 86 9.36 11.95 9.07
N PRO A 87 10.07 11.52 10.13
CA PRO A 87 10.88 10.31 10.13
C PRO A 87 10.15 9.05 9.64
N ILE A 88 8.83 8.96 9.88
CA ILE A 88 8.02 7.83 9.44
C ILE A 88 7.93 7.74 7.91
N ILE A 89 7.95 8.88 7.21
CA ILE A 89 7.95 8.94 5.74
C ILE A 89 9.25 8.35 5.19
N PHE A 90 10.38 8.60 5.85
CA PHE A 90 11.67 8.00 5.48
C PHE A 90 11.73 6.51 5.80
N LEU A 91 11.04 6.05 6.85
CA LEU A 91 10.88 4.61 7.10
C LEU A 91 10.16 3.94 5.91
N PHE A 92 9.09 4.55 5.40
CA PHE A 92 8.35 4.05 4.22
C PHE A 92 9.19 4.14 2.95
N LEU A 93 9.91 5.24 2.75
CA LEU A 93 10.83 5.39 1.61
C LEU A 93 11.86 4.25 1.59
N GLY A 94 12.53 3.98 2.71
CA GLY A 94 13.47 2.88 2.84
C GLY A 94 12.81 1.52 2.64
N GLY A 95 11.63 1.29 3.21
CA GLY A 95 10.83 0.08 3.03
C GLY A 95 10.44 -0.18 1.57
N PHE A 96 9.99 0.86 0.83
CA PHE A 96 9.69 0.74 -0.59
C PHE A 96 10.92 0.45 -1.44
N LEU A 97 12.06 1.04 -1.13
CA LEU A 97 13.32 0.75 -1.81
C LEU A 97 13.79 -0.70 -1.55
N LEU A 98 13.65 -1.19 -0.31
CA LEU A 98 13.92 -2.59 0.03
C LEU A 98 12.98 -3.54 -0.73
N ALA A 99 11.68 -3.23 -0.79
CA ALA A 99 10.71 -3.98 -1.57
C ALA A 99 11.07 -4.01 -3.07
N LYS A 100 11.56 -2.89 -3.64
CA LYS A 100 12.07 -2.85 -5.02
C LYS A 100 13.32 -3.70 -5.21
N GLY A 101 14.18 -3.82 -4.22
CA GLY A 101 15.31 -4.76 -4.22
C GLY A 101 14.85 -6.22 -4.26
N LEU A 102 13.85 -6.59 -3.44
CA LEU A 102 13.21 -7.92 -3.47
C LEU A 102 12.57 -8.21 -4.82
N GLU A 103 11.92 -7.19 -5.41
CA GLU A 103 11.24 -7.30 -6.70
C GLU A 103 12.25 -7.48 -7.85
N LYS A 104 13.27 -6.66 -7.91
CA LYS A 104 14.31 -6.70 -8.96
C LYS A 104 15.13 -7.98 -8.94
N SER A 105 15.41 -8.52 -7.75
CA SER A 105 16.15 -9.79 -7.60
C SER A 105 15.31 -11.03 -7.90
N ASN A 106 13.98 -10.92 -8.10
CA ASN A 106 13.01 -12.02 -8.19
C ASN A 106 12.90 -12.90 -6.93
N LEU A 107 13.48 -12.50 -5.79
CA LEU A 107 13.42 -13.26 -4.55
C LEU A 107 11.97 -13.49 -4.09
N HIS A 108 11.10 -12.49 -4.25
CA HIS A 108 9.67 -12.58 -3.95
C HIS A 108 8.95 -13.69 -4.74
N LYS A 109 9.28 -13.86 -6.04
CA LYS A 109 8.71 -14.93 -6.88
C LYS A 109 9.19 -16.31 -6.42
N ARG A 110 10.49 -16.43 -6.14
CA ARG A 110 11.06 -17.68 -5.62
C ARG A 110 10.39 -18.09 -4.32
N PHE A 111 10.24 -17.15 -3.39
CA PHE A 111 9.56 -17.39 -2.12
C PHE A 111 8.11 -17.87 -2.36
N ALA A 112 7.36 -17.16 -3.22
CA ALA A 112 6.00 -17.54 -3.58
C ALA A 112 5.91 -18.96 -4.15
N TYR A 113 6.70 -19.27 -5.18
CA TYR A 113 6.66 -20.62 -5.80
C TYR A 113 7.13 -21.72 -4.85
N THR A 114 8.10 -21.44 -3.97
CA THR A 114 8.58 -22.43 -3.00
C THR A 114 7.49 -22.82 -2.02
N ILE A 115 6.76 -21.83 -1.48
CA ILE A 115 5.66 -22.10 -0.54
C ILE A 115 4.50 -22.79 -1.27
N LEU A 116 4.07 -22.28 -2.43
CA LEU A 116 2.97 -22.87 -3.18
C LEU A 116 3.23 -24.34 -3.52
N LYS A 117 4.48 -24.72 -3.82
CA LYS A 117 4.88 -26.11 -4.11
C LYS A 117 4.62 -27.07 -2.94
N ILE A 118 4.62 -26.59 -1.69
CA ILE A 118 4.49 -27.43 -0.47
C ILE A 118 3.05 -27.84 -0.22
N PHE A 119 2.05 -27.03 -0.60
CA PHE A 119 0.67 -27.18 -0.14
C PHE A 119 -0.19 -28.20 -0.90
N GLY A 120 0.30 -28.85 -1.96
CA GLY A 120 -0.38 -29.96 -2.62
C GLY A 120 -1.56 -29.55 -3.52
N THR A 121 -2.39 -30.52 -3.92
CA THR A 121 -3.40 -30.39 -4.98
C THR A 121 -4.84 -30.17 -4.46
N ASN A 122 -5.05 -30.09 -3.15
CA ASN A 122 -6.37 -29.88 -2.57
C ASN A 122 -6.78 -28.41 -2.67
N PRO A 123 -7.95 -28.06 -3.27
CA PRO A 123 -8.40 -26.69 -3.47
C PRO A 123 -8.36 -25.81 -2.21
N LYS A 124 -8.70 -26.37 -1.04
CA LYS A 124 -8.69 -25.61 0.23
C LYS A 124 -7.30 -25.20 0.64
N TYR A 125 -6.32 -26.09 0.49
CA TYR A 125 -4.92 -25.81 0.82
C TYR A 125 -4.25 -24.92 -0.21
N ILE A 126 -4.65 -25.00 -1.48
CA ILE A 126 -4.21 -24.07 -2.53
C ILE A 126 -4.63 -22.63 -2.15
N VAL A 127 -5.91 -22.44 -1.81
CA VAL A 127 -6.40 -21.13 -1.35
C VAL A 127 -5.62 -20.65 -0.12
N ALA A 128 -5.42 -21.53 0.88
CA ALA A 128 -4.63 -21.18 2.08
C ALA A 128 -3.19 -20.79 1.73
N ALA A 129 -2.56 -21.50 0.81
CA ALA A 129 -1.19 -21.22 0.36
C ALA A 129 -1.10 -19.86 -0.33
N PHE A 130 -2.01 -19.59 -1.28
CA PHE A 130 -2.08 -18.28 -1.94
C PHE A 130 -2.33 -17.14 -0.96
N MET A 131 -3.27 -17.33 -0.03
CA MET A 131 -3.53 -16.35 1.04
C MET A 131 -2.30 -16.13 1.93
N GLY A 132 -1.67 -17.21 2.39
CA GLY A 132 -0.49 -17.14 3.27
C GLY A 132 0.69 -16.44 2.61
N VAL A 133 0.98 -16.78 1.35
CA VAL A 133 2.05 -16.13 0.56
C VAL A 133 1.73 -14.66 0.32
N THR A 134 0.50 -14.35 -0.10
CA THR A 134 0.07 -12.97 -0.35
C THR A 134 0.15 -12.13 0.91
N TRP A 135 -0.32 -12.64 2.03
CA TRP A 135 -0.27 -11.97 3.33
C TRP A 135 1.17 -11.75 3.80
N PHE A 136 2.01 -12.79 3.77
CA PHE A 136 3.38 -12.69 4.23
C PHE A 136 4.21 -11.72 3.40
N LEU A 137 4.15 -11.82 2.07
CA LEU A 137 4.88 -10.90 1.19
C LEU A 137 4.30 -9.48 1.22
N GLY A 138 2.97 -9.36 1.31
CA GLY A 138 2.29 -8.06 1.42
C GLY A 138 2.60 -7.32 2.72
N ALA A 139 3.05 -8.01 3.77
CA ALA A 139 3.57 -7.37 4.98
C ALA A 139 4.84 -6.53 4.73
N TRP A 140 5.57 -6.79 3.65
CA TRP A 140 6.84 -6.14 3.30
C TRP A 140 6.80 -5.34 2.00
N MET A 141 5.71 -5.49 1.24
CA MET A 141 5.49 -4.85 -0.06
C MET A 141 4.13 -4.16 -0.05
N SER A 142 3.89 -3.24 -1.00
CA SER A 142 2.55 -2.66 -1.11
C SER A 142 1.52 -3.73 -1.53
N ASN A 143 0.29 -3.61 -1.00
CA ASN A 143 -0.84 -4.49 -1.32
C ASN A 143 -1.08 -4.60 -2.84
N THR A 144 -0.89 -3.50 -3.56
CA THR A 144 -0.98 -3.43 -5.02
C THR A 144 0.09 -4.31 -5.68
N ALA A 145 1.36 -4.17 -5.27
CA ALA A 145 2.47 -4.90 -5.87
C ALA A 145 2.32 -6.41 -5.69
N ILE A 146 1.99 -6.86 -4.47
CA ILE A 146 1.82 -8.30 -4.23
C ILE A 146 0.64 -8.87 -5.01
N THR A 147 -0.45 -8.13 -5.17
CA THR A 147 -1.62 -8.58 -5.94
C THR A 147 -1.29 -8.72 -7.43
N ILE A 148 -0.55 -7.76 -8.01
CA ILE A 148 -0.08 -7.82 -9.40
C ILE A 148 0.81 -9.05 -9.63
N ILE A 149 1.60 -9.46 -8.64
CA ILE A 149 2.47 -10.64 -8.73
C ILE A 149 1.67 -11.93 -8.59
N MET A 150 0.74 -11.99 -7.64
CA MET A 150 0.01 -13.22 -7.31
C MET A 150 -1.10 -13.54 -8.32
N LEU A 151 -1.71 -12.52 -8.93
CA LEU A 151 -2.79 -12.72 -9.90
C LEU A 151 -2.35 -13.55 -11.13
N PRO A 152 -1.26 -13.26 -11.85
CA PRO A 152 -0.81 -14.11 -12.97
C PRO A 152 -0.46 -15.53 -12.55
N ILE A 153 0.07 -15.73 -11.34
CA ILE A 153 0.36 -17.06 -10.80
C ILE A 153 -0.95 -17.84 -10.61
N ALA A 154 -1.96 -17.21 -10.02
CA ALA A 154 -3.28 -17.82 -9.83
C ALA A 154 -3.95 -18.13 -11.18
N LEU A 155 -3.89 -17.21 -12.15
CA LEU A 155 -4.42 -17.43 -13.48
C LEU A 155 -3.71 -18.59 -14.19
N SER A 156 -2.40 -18.76 -13.99
CA SER A 156 -1.65 -19.91 -14.51
C SER A 156 -2.12 -21.23 -13.88
N VAL A 157 -2.46 -21.23 -12.58
CA VAL A 157 -3.04 -22.42 -11.92
C VAL A 157 -4.45 -22.69 -12.43
N ILE A 158 -5.26 -21.64 -12.60
CA ILE A 158 -6.64 -21.76 -13.14
C ILE A 158 -6.63 -22.32 -14.55
N SER A 159 -5.67 -21.94 -15.40
CA SER A 159 -5.58 -22.42 -16.79
C SER A 159 -5.28 -23.92 -16.94
N LEU A 160 -4.84 -24.58 -15.86
CA LEU A 160 -4.60 -26.04 -15.85
C LEU A 160 -5.86 -26.87 -15.56
N LEU A 161 -6.92 -26.21 -15.16
CA LEU A 161 -8.16 -26.87 -14.80
C LEU A 161 -8.96 -27.14 -16.08
N ASP A 162 -8.97 -28.38 -16.53
CA ASP A 162 -9.76 -28.79 -17.69
C ASP A 162 -11.25 -28.55 -17.46
N ASN A 163 -11.91 -27.89 -18.42
CA ASN A 163 -13.37 -27.61 -18.45
C ASN A 163 -13.93 -26.71 -17.32
N ILE A 164 -13.14 -25.82 -16.72
CA ILE A 164 -13.69 -24.89 -15.73
C ILE A 164 -14.30 -23.67 -16.42
N ASP A 165 -15.60 -23.49 -16.19
CA ASP A 165 -16.31 -22.27 -16.53
C ASP A 165 -15.74 -21.10 -15.70
N LYS A 166 -15.66 -19.90 -16.30
CA LYS A 166 -15.27 -18.65 -15.59
C LYS A 166 -16.10 -18.40 -14.32
N LYS A 167 -17.24 -19.07 -14.20
CA LYS A 167 -18.14 -19.01 -13.03
C LYS A 167 -17.84 -20.05 -11.96
N ASP A 168 -16.73 -20.79 -12.07
CA ASP A 168 -16.40 -21.80 -11.07
C ASP A 168 -16.19 -21.17 -9.68
N ARG A 169 -16.70 -21.85 -8.67
CA ARG A 169 -16.60 -21.41 -7.27
C ARG A 169 -15.15 -21.34 -6.77
N PHE A 170 -14.30 -22.27 -7.24
CA PHE A 170 -12.90 -22.28 -6.88
C PHE A 170 -12.16 -21.07 -7.45
N VAL A 171 -12.38 -20.74 -8.73
CA VAL A 171 -11.75 -19.58 -9.38
C VAL A 171 -12.07 -18.29 -8.63
N ARG A 172 -13.34 -18.08 -8.33
CA ARG A 172 -13.78 -16.89 -7.56
C ARG A 172 -13.15 -16.86 -6.16
N CYS A 173 -13.18 -17.99 -5.46
CA CYS A 173 -12.57 -18.09 -4.14
C CYS A 173 -11.09 -17.77 -4.17
N LEU A 174 -10.33 -18.36 -5.08
CA LEU A 174 -8.89 -18.16 -5.18
C LEU A 174 -8.56 -16.69 -5.45
N LEU A 175 -9.23 -16.07 -6.41
CA LEU A 175 -8.97 -14.70 -6.80
C LEU A 175 -9.37 -13.70 -5.69
N LEU A 176 -10.56 -13.86 -5.09
CA LEU A 176 -10.99 -13.01 -3.97
C LEU A 176 -10.09 -13.19 -2.75
N SER A 177 -9.66 -14.42 -2.47
CA SER A 177 -8.75 -14.71 -1.37
C SER A 177 -7.40 -13.99 -1.51
N ILE A 178 -6.89 -13.82 -2.72
CA ILE A 178 -5.67 -13.02 -2.97
C ILE A 178 -5.92 -11.55 -2.62
N ALA A 179 -7.05 -10.97 -3.06
CA ALA A 179 -7.38 -9.58 -2.76
C ALA A 179 -7.55 -9.35 -1.25
N TYR A 180 -8.25 -10.23 -0.57
CA TYR A 180 -8.46 -10.16 0.88
C TYR A 180 -7.16 -10.33 1.66
N ALA A 181 -6.33 -11.32 1.30
CA ALA A 181 -5.04 -11.51 1.94
C ALA A 181 -4.10 -10.32 1.74
N ALA A 182 -4.11 -9.69 0.55
CA ALA A 182 -3.36 -8.49 0.29
C ALA A 182 -3.84 -7.30 1.15
N SER A 183 -5.15 -7.14 1.34
CA SER A 183 -5.70 -6.10 2.21
C SER A 183 -5.38 -6.36 3.70
N ILE A 184 -5.53 -7.62 4.15
CA ILE A 184 -5.20 -8.05 5.53
C ILE A 184 -3.70 -7.87 5.81
N SER A 185 -2.83 -8.07 4.82
CA SER A 185 -1.39 -7.86 4.99
C SER A 185 -1.04 -6.43 5.39
N GLY A 186 -1.89 -5.46 5.01
CA GLY A 186 -1.75 -4.05 5.37
C GLY A 186 -1.70 -3.77 6.87
N VAL A 187 -2.25 -4.66 7.70
CA VAL A 187 -2.23 -4.52 9.17
C VAL A 187 -0.94 -5.05 9.78
N THR A 188 -0.25 -5.96 9.10
CA THR A 188 0.77 -6.85 9.70
C THR A 188 2.02 -6.13 10.15
N THR A 189 2.56 -5.20 9.36
CA THR A 189 3.76 -4.43 9.70
C THR A 189 3.50 -2.93 9.60
N LEU A 190 4.37 -2.14 10.22
CA LEU A 190 4.24 -0.68 10.20
C LEU A 190 4.34 -0.12 8.77
N ILE A 191 5.15 -0.74 7.91
CA ILE A 191 5.39 -0.29 6.52
C ILE A 191 4.42 -0.86 5.48
N SER A 192 3.49 -1.73 5.87
CA SER A 192 2.59 -2.39 4.93
C SER A 192 1.48 -1.48 4.39
N THR A 193 1.07 -0.45 5.17
CA THR A 193 0.10 0.55 4.72
C THR A 193 0.37 1.92 5.33
N PRO A 194 0.13 3.02 4.59
CA PRO A 194 0.31 4.38 5.09
C PRO A 194 -0.56 4.73 6.30
N ALA A 195 -1.70 4.08 6.48
CA ALA A 195 -2.57 4.28 7.64
C ALA A 195 -1.85 3.98 8.97
N ASN A 196 -1.01 2.92 8.99
CA ASN A 196 -0.21 2.56 10.15
C ASN A 196 0.85 3.64 10.48
N ALA A 197 1.39 4.27 9.44
CA ALA A 197 2.36 5.34 9.59
C ALA A 197 1.73 6.60 10.19
N ILE A 198 0.56 7.01 9.68
CA ILE A 198 -0.20 8.14 10.23
C ILE A 198 -0.52 7.89 11.70
N PHE A 199 -0.96 6.67 12.03
CA PHE A 199 -1.16 6.27 13.41
C PHE A 199 0.12 6.41 14.24
N ALA A 200 1.26 5.89 13.78
CA ALA A 200 2.49 5.86 14.57
C ALA A 200 3.08 7.25 14.79
N SER A 201 3.01 8.14 13.77
CA SER A 201 3.44 9.53 13.92
C SER A 201 2.55 10.28 14.90
N LEU A 202 1.22 10.23 14.69
CA LEU A 202 0.28 10.92 15.55
C LEU A 202 0.26 10.37 17.00
N ALA A 203 0.48 9.06 17.17
CA ALA A 203 0.62 8.44 18.48
C ALA A 203 1.78 9.06 19.28
N LYS A 204 2.91 9.32 18.61
CA LYS A 204 4.06 10.01 19.21
C LYS A 204 3.71 11.44 19.61
N ASP A 205 3.03 12.20 18.73
CA ASP A 205 2.67 13.60 18.98
C ASP A 205 1.68 13.73 20.15
N VAL A 206 0.68 12.84 20.22
CA VAL A 206 -0.37 12.90 21.24
C VAL A 206 0.04 12.28 22.58
N THR A 207 0.82 11.19 22.57
CA THR A 207 1.18 10.45 23.79
C THR A 207 2.62 10.65 24.25
N GLY A 208 3.46 11.29 23.44
CA GLY A 208 4.91 11.38 23.66
C GLY A 208 5.65 10.05 23.46
N THR A 209 4.94 8.96 23.12
CA THR A 209 5.50 7.62 23.01
C THR A 209 5.66 7.20 21.56
N GLU A 210 6.90 6.94 21.15
CA GLU A 210 7.17 6.40 19.81
C GLU A 210 6.66 4.97 19.68
N VAL A 211 5.81 4.72 18.68
CA VAL A 211 5.41 3.37 18.29
C VAL A 211 6.46 2.81 17.33
N THR A 212 7.32 1.92 17.84
CA THR A 212 8.38 1.31 17.06
C THR A 212 7.85 0.21 16.12
N PHE A 213 8.64 -0.13 15.10
CA PHE A 213 8.34 -1.25 14.21
C PHE A 213 8.10 -2.57 14.97
N ALA A 214 8.91 -2.84 16.02
CA ALA A 214 8.77 -4.02 16.86
C ALA A 214 7.44 -4.03 17.64
N GLN A 215 7.06 -2.91 18.24
CA GLN A 215 5.80 -2.81 18.99
C GLN A 215 4.59 -3.00 18.07
N TRP A 216 4.63 -2.43 16.86
CA TRP A 216 3.56 -2.63 15.90
C TRP A 216 3.45 -4.08 15.44
N ILE A 217 4.57 -4.76 15.11
CA ILE A 217 4.53 -6.15 14.61
C ILE A 217 4.03 -7.13 15.68
N ILE A 218 4.32 -6.90 16.97
CA ILE A 218 3.79 -7.71 18.08
C ILE A 218 2.26 -7.68 18.11
N MET A 219 1.65 -6.55 17.75
CA MET A 219 0.20 -6.40 17.69
C MET A 219 -0.34 -6.79 16.29
N GLY A 220 0.25 -6.25 15.25
CA GLY A 220 -0.27 -6.36 13.87
C GLY A 220 -0.14 -7.76 13.28
N PHE A 221 0.96 -8.47 13.58
CA PHE A 221 1.17 -9.82 13.05
C PHE A 221 0.14 -10.84 13.58
N PRO A 222 -0.16 -10.92 14.88
CA PRO A 222 -1.24 -11.78 15.38
C PRO A 222 -2.62 -11.39 14.86
N ILE A 223 -2.94 -10.09 14.82
CA ILE A 223 -4.24 -9.61 14.32
C ILE A 223 -4.40 -9.96 12.83
N GLY A 224 -3.37 -9.68 12.01
CA GLY A 224 -3.36 -10.05 10.60
C GLY A 224 -3.46 -11.56 10.38
N GLY A 225 -2.72 -12.35 11.16
CA GLY A 225 -2.75 -13.82 11.10
C GLY A 225 -4.12 -14.42 11.47
N ILE A 226 -4.73 -13.93 12.56
CA ILE A 226 -6.09 -14.35 12.95
C ILE A 226 -7.10 -13.94 11.89
N SER A 227 -7.05 -12.70 11.40
CA SER A 227 -7.92 -12.21 10.34
C SER A 227 -7.78 -13.02 9.05
N LEU A 228 -6.56 -13.44 8.70
CA LEU A 228 -6.30 -14.31 7.55
C LEU A 228 -6.96 -15.67 7.69
N ILE A 229 -6.83 -16.30 8.88
CA ILE A 229 -7.45 -17.60 9.18
C ILE A 229 -8.97 -17.48 9.12
N VAL A 230 -9.54 -16.44 9.74
CA VAL A 230 -10.99 -16.19 9.71
C VAL A 230 -11.47 -15.97 8.28
N ALA A 231 -10.77 -15.14 7.49
CA ALA A 231 -11.09 -14.90 6.09
C ALA A 231 -11.00 -16.19 5.26
N TRP A 232 -9.95 -17.02 5.46
CA TRP A 232 -9.82 -18.30 4.80
C TRP A 232 -10.98 -19.23 5.12
N LEU A 233 -11.32 -19.43 6.42
CA LEU A 233 -12.43 -20.26 6.86
C LEU A 233 -13.75 -19.77 6.29
N TYR A 234 -13.98 -18.46 6.30
CA TYR A 234 -15.16 -17.84 5.71
C TYR A 234 -15.25 -18.12 4.20
N MET A 235 -14.17 -17.88 3.47
CA MET A 235 -14.13 -18.07 2.02
C MET A 235 -14.40 -19.50 1.59
N ILE A 236 -13.80 -20.48 2.27
CA ILE A 236 -13.99 -21.91 1.92
C ILE A 236 -15.35 -22.45 2.32
N ARG A 237 -15.99 -21.92 3.38
CA ARG A 237 -17.23 -22.48 3.95
C ARG A 237 -18.49 -21.72 3.52
N PHE A 238 -18.43 -20.40 3.49
CA PHE A 238 -19.59 -19.54 3.25
C PHE A 238 -19.50 -18.79 1.92
N GLY A 239 -18.39 -18.13 1.63
CA GLY A 239 -18.24 -17.27 0.47
C GLY A 239 -18.32 -18.03 -0.85
N SER A 240 -17.64 -19.17 -0.97
CA SER A 240 -17.59 -19.95 -2.23
C SER A 240 -17.97 -21.41 -2.08
N LYS A 241 -18.20 -21.91 -0.86
CA LYS A 241 -18.60 -23.30 -0.56
C LYS A 241 -17.73 -24.35 -1.29
N ILE A 242 -16.41 -24.18 -1.22
CA ILE A 242 -15.44 -25.09 -1.88
C ILE A 242 -15.39 -26.46 -1.17
N THR A 243 -15.95 -26.57 0.02
CA THR A 243 -15.94 -27.81 0.81
C THR A 243 -16.44 -29.02 0.03
N ASP A 244 -17.29 -28.79 -0.98
CA ASP A 244 -17.93 -29.83 -1.78
C ASP A 244 -17.14 -30.23 -3.04
N ILE A 245 -16.03 -29.53 -3.32
CA ILE A 245 -15.20 -29.84 -4.50
C ILE A 245 -14.24 -30.98 -4.14
N LYS A 246 -14.55 -32.18 -4.62
CA LYS A 246 -13.72 -33.39 -4.42
C LYS A 246 -12.59 -33.55 -5.44
N SER A 247 -12.44 -32.67 -6.42
CA SER A 247 -11.42 -32.80 -7.46
C SER A 247 -10.06 -32.38 -6.94
N ASN A 248 -9.09 -33.28 -7.06
CA ASN A 248 -7.68 -32.90 -6.97
C ASN A 248 -7.31 -32.11 -8.23
N ILE A 249 -6.69 -30.93 -8.05
CA ILE A 249 -6.18 -30.15 -9.17
C ILE A 249 -4.88 -30.83 -9.64
N ILE A 250 -5.03 -31.71 -10.65
CA ILE A 250 -3.90 -32.46 -11.22
C ILE A 250 -3.09 -31.50 -12.10
N GLY A 251 -1.78 -31.44 -11.91
CA GLY A 251 -0.87 -30.62 -12.73
C GLY A 251 -0.40 -29.30 -12.09
N GLU A 252 -1.00 -28.83 -10.99
CA GLU A 252 -0.57 -27.59 -10.32
C GLU A 252 0.90 -27.66 -9.86
N ARG A 253 1.30 -28.77 -9.23
CA ARG A 253 2.68 -28.98 -8.79
C ARG A 253 3.69 -28.88 -9.94
N ASP A 254 3.32 -29.36 -11.12
CA ASP A 254 4.20 -29.39 -12.29
C ASP A 254 4.43 -27.98 -12.83
N VAL A 255 3.37 -27.14 -12.89
CA VAL A 255 3.49 -25.75 -13.34
C VAL A 255 4.27 -24.91 -12.34
N ILE A 256 3.97 -25.02 -11.05
CA ILE A 256 4.71 -24.29 -10.02
C ILE A 256 6.17 -24.76 -10.00
N THR A 257 6.41 -26.06 -10.13
CA THR A 257 7.76 -26.62 -10.21
C THR A 257 8.48 -26.15 -11.46
N LYS A 258 7.81 -26.11 -12.61
CA LYS A 258 8.36 -25.57 -13.86
C LYS A 258 8.74 -24.08 -13.70
N LYS A 259 7.83 -23.27 -13.14
CA LYS A 259 8.10 -21.86 -12.85
C LYS A 259 9.26 -21.65 -11.87
N LEU A 260 9.35 -22.49 -10.85
CA LEU A 260 10.49 -22.46 -9.93
C LEU A 260 11.80 -22.85 -10.61
N ASN A 261 11.77 -23.87 -11.51
CA ASN A 261 12.91 -24.31 -12.28
C ASN A 261 13.35 -23.27 -13.33
N GLU A 262 12.41 -22.51 -13.92
CA GLU A 262 12.68 -21.38 -14.81
C GLU A 262 13.51 -20.28 -14.12
N LEU A 263 13.34 -20.09 -12.79
CA LEU A 263 14.16 -19.19 -11.99
C LEU A 263 15.60 -19.71 -11.78
N GLY A 264 15.87 -20.99 -12.07
CA GLY A 264 17.17 -21.63 -11.85
C GLY A 264 17.56 -21.73 -10.39
N ASN A 265 18.86 -21.90 -10.12
CA ASN A 265 19.41 -21.93 -8.77
C ASN A 265 19.35 -20.56 -8.11
N LEU A 266 19.35 -20.56 -6.77
CA LEU A 266 19.37 -19.32 -5.96
C LEU A 266 20.57 -18.44 -6.35
N SER A 267 20.29 -17.30 -6.99
CA SER A 267 21.31 -16.39 -7.49
C SER A 267 22.05 -15.69 -6.35
N ARG A 268 23.25 -15.15 -6.65
CA ARG A 268 24.00 -14.34 -5.68
C ARG A 268 23.22 -13.09 -5.27
N ASP A 269 22.54 -12.45 -6.22
CA ASP A 269 21.77 -11.24 -6.00
C ASP A 269 20.59 -11.52 -5.06
N GLU A 270 19.84 -12.62 -5.27
CA GLU A 270 18.78 -13.07 -4.36
C GLU A 270 19.31 -13.31 -2.94
N LYS A 271 20.48 -13.96 -2.80
CA LYS A 271 21.09 -14.22 -1.48
C LYS A 271 21.46 -12.94 -0.76
N ILE A 272 22.10 -11.99 -1.45
CA ILE A 272 22.53 -10.74 -0.82
C ILE A 272 21.32 -9.88 -0.43
N VAL A 273 20.33 -9.77 -1.30
CA VAL A 273 19.09 -9.06 -0.99
C VAL A 273 18.37 -9.70 0.20
N ALA A 274 18.30 -11.04 0.26
CA ALA A 274 17.75 -11.75 1.41
C ALA A 274 18.51 -11.45 2.71
N ILE A 275 19.85 -11.45 2.67
CA ILE A 275 20.68 -11.13 3.83
C ILE A 275 20.44 -9.69 4.30
N ILE A 276 20.48 -8.70 3.39
CA ILE A 276 20.20 -7.30 3.72
C ILE A 276 18.82 -7.17 4.36
N PHE A 277 17.80 -7.79 3.75
CA PHE A 277 16.45 -7.77 4.26
C PHE A 277 16.32 -8.39 5.66
N ILE A 278 16.91 -9.57 5.89
CA ILE A 278 16.89 -10.24 7.19
C ILE A 278 17.61 -9.39 8.25
N ILE A 279 18.77 -8.82 7.93
CA ILE A 279 19.49 -7.93 8.84
C ILE A 279 18.64 -6.71 9.18
N THR A 280 17.97 -6.12 8.20
CA THR A 280 17.09 -4.96 8.43
C THR A 280 15.95 -5.30 9.39
N VAL A 281 15.28 -6.43 9.18
CA VAL A 281 14.17 -6.89 10.04
C VAL A 281 14.66 -7.18 11.46
N ILE A 282 15.81 -7.86 11.59
CA ILE A 282 16.43 -8.12 12.90
C ILE A 282 16.79 -6.80 13.59
N ALA A 283 17.36 -5.83 12.86
CA ALA A 283 17.72 -4.53 13.41
C ALA A 283 16.48 -3.76 13.91
N TRP A 284 15.36 -3.76 13.15
CA TRP A 284 14.12 -3.14 13.59
C TRP A 284 13.53 -3.79 14.85
N ILE A 285 13.50 -5.14 14.89
CA ILE A 285 12.98 -5.88 16.04
C ILE A 285 13.86 -5.64 17.27
N THR A 286 15.18 -5.82 17.13
CA THR A 286 16.09 -5.67 18.26
C THR A 286 16.18 -4.23 18.75
N ARG A 287 16.09 -3.22 17.85
CA ARG A 287 16.02 -1.83 18.26
C ARG A 287 14.85 -1.59 19.21
N GLY A 288 13.65 -1.94 18.79
CA GLY A 288 12.46 -1.67 19.58
C GLY A 288 12.39 -2.41 20.92
N LEU A 289 13.11 -3.55 21.05
CA LEU A 289 13.06 -4.40 22.23
C LEU A 289 14.29 -4.24 23.15
N LEU A 290 15.48 -3.94 22.60
CA LEU A 290 16.73 -4.11 23.33
C LEU A 290 17.59 -2.84 23.44
N TRP A 291 17.69 -2.03 22.38
CA TRP A 291 18.72 -0.97 22.35
C TRP A 291 18.21 0.42 21.96
N LYS A 292 16.90 0.62 21.89
CA LYS A 292 16.29 1.94 21.63
C LYS A 292 16.79 3.00 22.61
N ASP A 293 16.83 2.66 23.89
CA ASP A 293 17.25 3.60 24.96
C ASP A 293 18.78 3.78 25.02
N LEU A 294 19.55 2.82 24.50
CA LEU A 294 21.02 2.91 24.41
C LEU A 294 21.48 3.83 23.26
N LEU A 295 20.75 3.85 22.15
CA LEU A 295 21.04 4.66 20.96
C LEU A 295 19.78 5.41 20.48
N PRO A 296 19.30 6.38 21.26
CA PRO A 296 18.01 7.04 20.99
C PRO A 296 18.01 7.86 19.69
N THR A 297 19.17 8.23 19.17
CA THR A 297 19.31 8.98 17.91
C THR A 297 19.09 8.13 16.66
N ILE A 298 19.20 6.80 16.77
CA ILE A 298 18.99 5.89 15.64
C ILE A 298 17.53 5.46 15.63
N GLY A 299 16.76 5.96 14.65
CA GLY A 299 15.37 5.58 14.42
C GLY A 299 15.21 4.38 13.48
N ASP A 300 13.98 3.84 13.41
CA ASP A 300 13.64 2.79 12.43
C ASP A 300 13.83 3.29 10.99
N SER A 301 13.60 4.57 10.73
CA SER A 301 13.89 5.24 9.46
C SER A 301 15.37 5.24 9.09
N THR A 302 16.25 5.42 10.06
CA THR A 302 17.72 5.38 9.86
C THR A 302 18.13 4.00 9.37
N ILE A 303 17.64 2.94 10.01
CA ILE A 303 17.89 1.54 9.63
C ILE A 303 17.36 1.28 8.21
N ALA A 304 16.12 1.73 7.90
CA ALA A 304 15.51 1.57 6.59
C ALA A 304 16.34 2.20 5.47
N ILE A 305 16.74 3.45 5.64
CA ILE A 305 17.54 4.19 4.65
C ILE A 305 18.95 3.61 4.50
N ALA A 306 19.63 3.25 5.60
CA ALA A 306 20.93 2.60 5.55
C ALA A 306 20.88 1.28 4.76
N SER A 307 19.86 0.47 5.02
CA SER A 307 19.61 -0.78 4.29
C SER A 307 19.30 -0.54 2.81
N ALA A 308 18.50 0.46 2.50
CA ALA A 308 18.20 0.85 1.11
C ALA A 308 19.48 1.31 0.37
N ILE A 309 20.32 2.15 1.00
CA ILE A 309 21.60 2.60 0.44
C ILE A 309 22.50 1.41 0.13
N SER A 310 22.55 0.40 1.00
CA SER A 310 23.37 -0.80 0.77
C SER A 310 23.03 -1.53 -0.52
N LEU A 311 21.75 -1.53 -0.96
CA LEU A 311 21.33 -2.10 -2.24
C LEU A 311 21.89 -1.34 -3.46
N PHE A 312 22.13 -0.04 -3.34
CA PHE A 312 22.76 0.77 -4.39
C PHE A 312 24.29 0.58 -4.43
N LEU A 313 24.91 0.18 -3.34
CA LEU A 313 26.36 -0.01 -3.27
C LEU A 313 26.80 -1.36 -3.84
N VAL A 314 26.03 -2.42 -3.60
CA VAL A 314 26.41 -3.78 -3.98
C VAL A 314 26.19 -4.01 -5.49
N PRO A 315 27.24 -4.46 -6.22
CA PRO A 315 27.14 -4.75 -7.64
C PRO A 315 26.33 -6.03 -7.90
N SER A 316 25.42 -5.99 -8.86
CA SER A 316 24.68 -7.16 -9.37
C SER A 316 25.53 -7.94 -10.37
N ILE A 317 25.45 -9.27 -10.31
CA ILE A 317 26.13 -10.16 -11.26
C ILE A 317 25.18 -10.67 -12.35
N CYS A 318 23.85 -10.62 -12.08
CA CYS A 318 22.85 -11.17 -13.01
C CYS A 318 22.87 -10.48 -14.38
N SER A 319 23.19 -9.19 -14.44
CA SER A 319 23.34 -8.41 -15.68
C SER A 319 24.49 -8.90 -16.58
N LYS A 320 25.52 -9.54 -16.03
CA LYS A 320 26.63 -10.08 -16.84
C LYS A 320 26.24 -11.34 -17.64
N TYR A 321 25.25 -12.10 -17.17
CA TYR A 321 24.82 -13.33 -17.83
C TYR A 321 23.67 -13.10 -18.84
N ALA A 322 22.80 -12.13 -18.61
CA ALA A 322 21.75 -11.76 -19.56
C ALA A 322 22.34 -11.24 -20.89
N ASN A 323 23.46 -10.50 -20.82
CA ASN A 323 24.17 -10.04 -22.02
C ASN A 323 25.04 -11.11 -22.72
N ARG A 324 25.20 -12.31 -22.11
CA ARG A 324 25.95 -13.42 -22.73
C ARG A 324 25.08 -14.48 -23.42
N LYS A 325 23.81 -14.61 -23.06
CA LYS A 325 22.83 -15.40 -23.81
C LYS A 325 22.10 -14.46 -24.76
N GLY A 326 22.69 -14.31 -25.93
CA GLY A 326 22.15 -13.48 -26.99
C GLY A 326 20.71 -13.80 -27.32
N PHE A 327 19.98 -12.75 -27.61
CA PHE A 327 18.78 -12.63 -28.42
C PHE A 327 17.88 -13.89 -28.49
N THR A 328 16.72 -13.81 -27.87
CA THR A 328 15.62 -14.74 -28.06
C THR A 328 15.00 -14.56 -29.46
N GLU A 329 14.30 -15.58 -29.97
CA GLU A 329 13.63 -15.58 -31.28
C GLU A 329 12.74 -14.37 -31.57
N ASP A 330 12.22 -13.73 -30.54
CA ASP A 330 11.40 -12.49 -30.62
C ASP A 330 12.19 -11.30 -31.15
N ASP A 331 13.47 -11.14 -30.80
CA ASP A 331 14.33 -10.08 -31.33
C ASP A 331 14.66 -10.27 -32.82
N ASN A 332 14.67 -11.52 -33.31
CA ASN A 332 14.82 -11.80 -34.73
C ASN A 332 13.56 -11.41 -35.52
N ASN A 333 12.38 -11.55 -34.93
CA ASN A 333 11.13 -11.13 -35.54
C ASN A 333 11.05 -9.59 -35.64
N ILE A 334 11.51 -8.88 -34.64
CA ILE A 334 11.57 -7.39 -34.64
C ILE A 334 12.60 -6.90 -35.67
N ARG A 335 13.78 -7.56 -35.79
CA ARG A 335 14.77 -7.24 -36.84
C ARG A 335 14.24 -7.51 -38.24
N ASN A 336 13.48 -8.58 -38.43
CA ASN A 336 12.87 -8.90 -39.70
C ASN A 336 11.76 -7.92 -40.08
N LEU A 337 10.97 -7.45 -39.12
CA LEU A 337 9.98 -6.38 -39.31
C LEU A 337 10.63 -5.02 -39.66
N ILE A 338 11.74 -4.69 -39.03
CA ILE A 338 12.52 -3.44 -39.34
C ILE A 338 13.15 -3.57 -40.75
N LYS A 339 13.70 -4.72 -41.11
CA LYS A 339 14.22 -4.96 -42.46
C LYS A 339 13.13 -4.93 -43.53
N TYR A 340 11.93 -5.46 -43.24
CA TYR A 340 10.80 -5.44 -44.17
C TYR A 340 10.28 -4.04 -44.44
N ASN A 341 10.25 -3.18 -43.40
CA ASN A 341 9.86 -1.78 -43.56
C ASN A 341 10.93 -0.92 -44.27
N ASN A 342 12.21 -1.23 -44.09
CA ASN A 342 13.29 -0.50 -44.80
C ASN A 342 13.39 -0.88 -46.29
N ASN A 343 12.98 -2.08 -46.70
CA ASN A 343 13.00 -2.48 -48.13
C ASN A 343 11.82 -1.89 -48.93
N ASN A 344 10.79 -1.37 -48.29
CA ASN A 344 9.66 -0.75 -48.98
C ASN A 344 9.79 0.76 -49.17
N ASN A 345 10.87 1.37 -48.67
CA ASN A 345 11.14 2.81 -48.84
C ASN A 345 12.46 3.09 -49.56
N ASN A 346 12.75 2.33 -50.64
CA ASN A 346 13.86 2.66 -51.53
C ASN A 346 13.40 3.65 -52.57
N ASN A 347 13.69 4.92 -52.30
CA ASN A 347 14.29 5.90 -53.25
C ASN A 347 14.62 7.19 -52.46
N ASN A 348 15.90 7.32 -52.13
CA ASN A 348 16.71 8.55 -52.14
C ASN A 348 17.82 8.50 -51.08
N ASP A 349 19.03 8.55 -51.61
CA ASP A 349 20.30 8.99 -51.01
C ASP A 349 20.37 9.26 -49.52
N ILE A 350 21.00 8.34 -48.77
CA ILE A 350 21.62 8.68 -47.47
C ILE A 350 23.02 8.05 -47.45
N LYS A 351 24.02 8.96 -47.43
CA LYS A 351 25.43 8.68 -47.21
C LYS A 351 25.63 7.87 -45.94
N ASN A 352 26.53 6.89 -46.03
CA ASN A 352 27.07 6.14 -44.90
C ASN A 352 27.63 7.11 -43.85
N ASP A 353 26.96 7.18 -42.71
CA ASP A 353 27.44 7.86 -41.53
C ASP A 353 27.87 6.77 -40.49
N ASP A 354 29.18 6.55 -40.41
CA ASP A 354 29.84 5.60 -39.51
C ASP A 354 29.71 5.97 -38.01
N SER A 355 28.90 7.00 -37.69
CA SER A 355 28.71 7.50 -36.32
C SER A 355 27.76 6.68 -35.44
N ILE A 356 27.03 5.65 -35.98
CA ILE A 356 26.06 4.85 -35.22
C ILE A 356 26.75 3.73 -34.42
N THR A 357 28.03 3.43 -34.69
CA THR A 357 28.77 2.35 -33.99
C THR A 357 29.44 2.82 -32.69
N GLU A 358 29.53 4.11 -32.39
CA GLU A 358 30.17 4.60 -31.15
C GLU A 358 29.21 4.86 -29.97
N THR A 359 27.90 5.00 -30.21
CA THR A 359 26.92 5.21 -29.14
C THR A 359 26.56 3.95 -28.36
N SER A 360 26.94 2.76 -28.83
CA SER A 360 26.72 1.49 -28.10
C SER A 360 27.84 1.10 -27.11
N LYS A 361 28.91 1.90 -27.00
CA LYS A 361 30.03 1.67 -26.04
C LYS A 361 29.94 2.44 -24.74
N SER A 362 28.98 3.36 -24.58
CA SER A 362 28.90 4.28 -23.46
C SER A 362 27.79 3.91 -22.46
N SER A 363 27.82 2.76 -21.84
CA SER A 363 27.42 2.54 -20.45
C SER A 363 27.57 1.08 -20.03
N ARG A 364 28.79 0.63 -19.86
CA ARG A 364 29.09 -0.45 -18.94
C ARG A 364 28.90 0.03 -17.51
N SER A 365 27.71 0.51 -17.14
CA SER A 365 27.37 0.72 -15.74
C SER A 365 27.27 -0.68 -15.12
N SER A 366 28.16 -1.03 -14.21
CA SER A 366 27.99 -2.23 -13.41
C SER A 366 26.60 -2.15 -12.76
N SER A 367 25.64 -2.99 -13.21
CA SER A 367 24.31 -2.97 -12.63
C SER A 367 24.42 -3.26 -11.14
N LYS A 368 23.73 -2.44 -10.34
CA LYS A 368 23.65 -2.61 -8.89
C LYS A 368 22.42 -3.46 -8.53
N LEU A 369 22.38 -4.00 -7.31
CA LEU A 369 21.20 -4.71 -6.81
C LEU A 369 19.95 -3.83 -6.94
N LEU A 370 20.08 -2.54 -6.64
CA LEU A 370 19.08 -1.52 -6.95
C LEU A 370 19.77 -0.40 -7.75
N ASP A 371 19.18 -0.01 -8.87
CA ASP A 371 19.56 1.18 -9.64
C ASP A 371 18.50 2.28 -9.49
N TRP A 372 18.87 3.50 -9.88
CA TRP A 372 18.00 4.65 -9.73
C TRP A 372 16.73 4.54 -10.58
N ASN A 373 16.81 3.97 -11.78
CA ASN A 373 15.66 3.80 -12.68
C ASN A 373 14.60 2.85 -12.09
N THR A 374 15.03 1.85 -11.32
CA THR A 374 14.12 0.98 -10.56
C THR A 374 13.61 1.70 -9.30
N ALA A 375 14.47 2.44 -8.62
CA ALA A 375 14.15 3.15 -7.38
C ALA A 375 13.07 4.23 -7.58
N ILE A 376 13.10 4.98 -8.68
CA ILE A 376 12.09 6.01 -8.97
C ILE A 376 10.68 5.45 -9.20
N GLN A 377 10.53 4.13 -9.39
CA GLN A 377 9.23 3.48 -9.56
C GLN A 377 8.50 3.21 -8.25
N ILE A 378 9.02 3.65 -7.11
CA ILE A 378 8.29 3.60 -5.84
C ILE A 378 7.07 4.52 -5.89
N PRO A 379 6.05 4.28 -5.06
CA PRO A 379 4.84 5.10 -5.07
C PRO A 379 5.04 6.43 -4.34
N TRP A 380 5.75 7.38 -4.95
CA TRP A 380 6.05 8.72 -4.38
C TRP A 380 4.81 9.45 -3.89
N GLY A 381 3.68 9.31 -4.61
CA GLY A 381 2.44 9.92 -4.22
C GLY A 381 1.95 9.49 -2.83
N VAL A 382 2.27 8.27 -2.40
CA VAL A 382 1.94 7.77 -1.06
C VAL A 382 2.69 8.56 0.02
N LEU A 383 3.97 8.86 -0.21
CA LEU A 383 4.77 9.65 0.72
C LEU A 383 4.23 11.09 0.86
N ILE A 384 3.81 11.70 -0.27
CA ILE A 384 3.15 13.01 -0.28
C ILE A 384 1.80 12.95 0.47
N LEU A 385 1.02 11.90 0.22
CA LEU A 385 -0.29 11.72 0.89
C LEU A 385 -0.14 11.60 2.41
N MET A 386 0.88 10.89 2.87
CA MET A 386 1.22 10.82 4.30
C MET A 386 1.55 12.19 4.86
N GLY A 387 2.42 12.96 4.20
CA GLY A 387 2.80 14.30 4.63
C GLY A 387 1.61 15.24 4.78
N GLY A 388 0.68 15.22 3.79
CA GLY A 388 -0.56 16.02 3.87
C GLY A 388 -1.48 15.59 5.01
N GLY A 389 -1.57 14.28 5.28
CA GLY A 389 -2.32 13.75 6.41
C GLY A 389 -1.72 14.15 7.77
N LEU A 390 -0.39 14.08 7.89
CA LEU A 390 0.32 14.51 9.11
C LEU A 390 0.22 16.03 9.32
N ALA A 391 0.35 16.83 8.26
CA ALA A 391 0.17 18.28 8.36
C ALA A 391 -1.25 18.64 8.84
N LEU A 392 -2.26 17.93 8.35
CA LEU A 392 -3.63 18.10 8.79
C LEU A 392 -3.80 17.71 10.27
N ALA A 393 -3.25 16.55 10.66
CA ALA A 393 -3.32 16.08 12.04
C ALA A 393 -2.62 17.03 13.03
N HIS A 394 -1.44 17.54 12.67
CA HIS A 394 -0.72 18.53 13.47
C HIS A 394 -1.50 19.84 13.57
N ALA A 395 -2.14 20.28 12.48
CA ALA A 395 -2.99 21.48 12.52
C ALA A 395 -4.21 21.31 13.43
N PHE A 396 -4.78 20.10 13.56
CA PHE A 396 -5.86 19.83 14.52
C PHE A 396 -5.43 20.14 15.95
N THR A 397 -4.28 19.60 16.37
CA THR A 397 -3.77 19.79 17.75
C THR A 397 -3.24 21.20 18.00
N SER A 398 -2.51 21.79 17.07
CA SER A 398 -1.92 23.12 17.26
C SER A 398 -2.95 24.25 17.33
N THR A 399 -4.12 24.06 16.72
CA THR A 399 -5.21 25.08 16.72
C THR A 399 -6.30 24.82 17.74
N GLY A 400 -6.27 23.69 18.46
CA GLY A 400 -7.31 23.28 19.41
C GLY A 400 -8.63 22.85 18.74
N LEU A 401 -8.59 22.53 17.44
CA LEU A 401 -9.76 22.00 16.73
C LEU A 401 -10.18 20.64 17.30
N ASP A 402 -9.21 19.85 17.73
CA ASP A 402 -9.40 18.56 18.38
C ASP A 402 -10.20 18.70 19.67
N ASP A 403 -9.87 19.66 20.57
CA ASP A 403 -10.59 19.92 21.81
C ASP A 403 -12.05 20.33 21.54
N TRP A 404 -12.27 21.15 20.52
CA TRP A 404 -13.62 21.54 20.13
C TRP A 404 -14.43 20.36 19.59
N ILE A 405 -13.86 19.50 18.75
CA ILE A 405 -14.52 18.28 18.26
C ILE A 405 -14.86 17.39 19.45
N ALA A 406 -13.92 17.20 20.37
CA ALA A 406 -14.10 16.36 21.55
C ALA A 406 -15.24 16.88 22.45
N SER A 407 -15.31 18.20 22.69
CA SER A 407 -16.38 18.80 23.50
C SER A 407 -17.77 18.63 22.87
N ASN A 408 -17.86 18.73 21.55
CA ASN A 408 -19.13 18.53 20.81
C ASN A 408 -19.53 17.05 20.69
N LEU A 409 -18.57 16.12 20.83
CA LEU A 409 -18.83 14.69 20.90
C LEU A 409 -19.15 14.18 22.33
N SER A 410 -19.34 15.06 23.30
CA SER A 410 -19.64 14.72 24.70
C SER A 410 -20.88 13.84 24.87
N VAL A 411 -21.81 13.85 23.90
CA VAL A 411 -22.96 12.90 23.83
C VAL A 411 -22.49 11.43 23.85
N VAL A 412 -21.27 11.17 23.40
CA VAL A 412 -20.68 9.83 23.37
C VAL A 412 -20.08 9.43 24.74
N SER A 413 -19.85 10.38 25.65
CA SER A 413 -19.20 10.14 26.94
C SER A 413 -19.97 9.19 27.88
N GLY A 414 -21.28 9.03 27.67
CA GLY A 414 -22.10 8.08 28.40
C GLY A 414 -22.17 6.65 27.82
N MET A 415 -21.51 6.42 26.67
CA MET A 415 -21.55 5.12 26.01
C MET A 415 -20.45 4.18 26.54
N PRO A 416 -20.71 2.86 26.60
CA PRO A 416 -19.64 1.89 26.86
C PRO A 416 -18.51 2.04 25.82
N PHE A 417 -17.25 1.99 26.26
CA PHE A 417 -16.08 2.20 25.40
C PHE A 417 -16.07 1.28 24.15
N ILE A 418 -16.52 0.03 24.32
CA ILE A 418 -16.63 -0.91 23.19
C ILE A 418 -17.58 -0.41 22.09
N VAL A 419 -18.64 0.30 22.46
CA VAL A 419 -19.59 0.89 21.48
C VAL A 419 -18.90 2.02 20.72
N ILE A 420 -18.12 2.84 21.40
CA ILE A 420 -17.33 3.92 20.77
C ILE A 420 -16.36 3.33 19.75
N ILE A 421 -15.62 2.28 20.12
CA ILE A 421 -14.72 1.56 19.18
C ILE A 421 -15.51 1.05 17.98
N LEU A 422 -16.66 0.39 18.18
CA LEU A 422 -17.46 -0.16 17.08
C LEU A 422 -17.97 0.93 16.13
N VAL A 423 -18.37 2.09 16.65
CA VAL A 423 -18.79 3.24 15.84
C VAL A 423 -17.61 3.72 15.00
N PHE A 424 -16.44 3.97 15.60
CA PHE A 424 -15.26 4.47 14.87
C PHE A 424 -14.72 3.46 13.86
N VAL A 425 -14.71 2.17 14.22
CA VAL A 425 -14.34 1.08 13.28
C VAL A 425 -15.30 1.04 12.10
N THR A 426 -16.60 1.18 12.34
CA THR A 426 -17.60 1.24 11.25
C THR A 426 -17.41 2.48 10.38
N MET A 427 -17.17 3.65 11.02
CA MET A 427 -16.84 4.89 10.32
C MET A 427 -15.52 4.79 9.53
N ALA A 428 -14.60 3.92 9.90
CA ALA A 428 -13.37 3.68 9.16
C ALA A 428 -13.58 2.71 7.99
N ILE A 429 -14.29 1.59 8.19
CA ILE A 429 -14.52 0.58 7.15
C ILE A 429 -15.40 1.11 6.03
N VAL A 430 -16.55 1.72 6.35
CA VAL A 430 -17.53 2.13 5.33
C VAL A 430 -16.98 3.14 4.33
N PRO A 431 -16.33 4.23 4.71
CA PRO A 431 -15.66 5.10 3.75
C PRO A 431 -14.53 4.43 3.00
N SER A 432 -13.72 3.56 3.64
CA SER A 432 -12.61 2.85 3.00
C SER A 432 -13.04 1.96 1.83
N GLU A 433 -14.31 1.57 1.76
CA GLU A 433 -14.87 0.87 0.59
C GLU A 433 -15.01 1.78 -0.65
N MET A 434 -15.00 3.09 -0.48
CA MET A 434 -15.25 4.06 -1.54
C MET A 434 -14.09 5.04 -1.74
N ILE A 435 -13.28 5.23 -0.71
CA ILE A 435 -12.20 6.21 -0.63
C ILE A 435 -10.88 5.52 -0.33
N SER A 436 -9.77 6.21 -0.56
CA SER A 436 -8.44 5.72 -0.15
C SER A 436 -8.37 5.45 1.36
N ASN A 437 -7.91 4.25 1.74
CA ASN A 437 -7.65 3.87 3.14
C ASN A 437 -6.79 4.90 3.88
N THR A 438 -5.76 5.43 3.20
CA THR A 438 -4.87 6.46 3.75
C THR A 438 -5.59 7.77 4.02
N ALA A 439 -6.47 8.20 3.09
CA ALA A 439 -7.26 9.42 3.28
C ALA A 439 -8.25 9.26 4.44
N THR A 440 -8.91 8.10 4.54
CA THR A 440 -9.80 7.78 5.67
C THR A 440 -9.04 7.79 6.99
N ALA A 441 -7.84 7.21 7.03
CA ALA A 441 -6.98 7.20 8.21
C ALA A 441 -6.57 8.62 8.62
N ALA A 442 -6.14 9.45 7.66
CA ALA A 442 -5.72 10.83 7.89
C ALA A 442 -6.83 11.72 8.47
N LEU A 443 -8.09 11.41 8.14
CA LEU A 443 -9.24 12.13 8.68
C LEU A 443 -9.68 11.60 10.05
N LEU A 444 -9.74 10.29 10.22
CA LEU A 444 -10.38 9.70 11.41
C LEU A 444 -9.43 9.49 12.58
N ILE A 445 -8.14 9.24 12.35
CA ILE A 445 -7.19 8.98 13.44
C ILE A 445 -7.02 10.21 14.35
N PRO A 446 -6.88 11.45 13.84
CA PRO A 446 -6.84 12.65 14.70
C PRO A 446 -8.11 12.81 15.54
N ILE A 447 -9.29 12.62 14.93
CA ILE A 447 -10.57 12.71 15.63
C ILE A 447 -10.69 11.65 16.73
N ALA A 448 -10.24 10.42 16.44
CA ALA A 448 -10.20 9.34 17.42
C ALA A 448 -9.25 9.65 18.59
N ALA A 449 -8.09 10.25 18.29
CA ALA A 449 -7.12 10.68 19.31
C ALA A 449 -7.74 11.71 20.27
N SER A 450 -8.33 12.77 19.70
CA SER A 450 -8.94 13.85 20.44
C SER A 450 -10.10 13.38 21.34
N LEU A 451 -10.99 12.55 20.76
CA LEU A 451 -12.09 11.99 21.55
C LEU A 451 -11.59 11.12 22.69
N ALA A 452 -10.61 10.25 22.46
CA ALA A 452 -10.06 9.40 23.52
C ALA A 452 -9.41 10.24 24.63
N THR A 453 -8.67 11.30 24.27
CA THR A 453 -8.08 12.25 25.22
C THR A 453 -9.15 12.93 26.05
N SER A 454 -10.22 13.43 25.44
CA SER A 454 -11.33 14.10 26.14
C SER A 454 -12.09 13.19 27.11
N LEU A 455 -12.15 11.88 26.78
CA LEU A 455 -12.76 10.86 27.65
C LEU A 455 -11.80 10.39 28.75
N GLY A 456 -10.57 10.90 28.83
CA GLY A 456 -9.55 10.45 29.78
C GLY A 456 -9.05 9.04 29.51
N ILE A 457 -9.19 8.54 28.27
CA ILE A 457 -8.80 7.20 27.85
C ILE A 457 -7.49 7.30 27.05
N ASN A 458 -6.63 6.27 27.15
CA ASN A 458 -5.42 6.23 26.34
C ASN A 458 -5.78 6.31 24.84
N PRO A 459 -5.31 7.35 24.11
CA PRO A 459 -5.64 7.57 22.71
C PRO A 459 -5.33 6.37 21.80
N LEU A 460 -4.28 5.61 22.11
CA LEU A 460 -3.88 4.43 21.32
C LEU A 460 -4.99 3.38 21.24
N LEU A 461 -5.84 3.28 22.27
CA LEU A 461 -6.93 2.28 22.31
C LEU A 461 -8.05 2.56 21.31
N LEU A 462 -8.19 3.79 20.82
CA LEU A 462 -9.16 4.13 19.79
C LEU A 462 -8.49 4.35 18.43
N MET A 463 -7.32 4.95 18.40
CA MET A 463 -6.57 5.20 17.17
C MET A 463 -6.14 3.92 16.45
N ALA A 464 -5.63 2.91 17.19
CA ALA A 464 -5.14 1.67 16.59
C ALA A 464 -6.25 0.85 15.92
N PRO A 465 -7.42 0.60 16.53
CA PRO A 465 -8.55 -0.02 15.85
C PRO A 465 -8.99 0.72 14.59
N VAL A 466 -9.00 2.06 14.59
CA VAL A 466 -9.33 2.88 13.41
C VAL A 466 -8.31 2.67 12.30
N ALA A 467 -7.02 2.75 12.60
CA ALA A 467 -5.95 2.52 11.62
C ALA A 467 -6.04 1.13 10.99
N ILE A 468 -6.29 0.10 11.79
CA ILE A 468 -6.47 -1.29 11.33
C ILE A 468 -7.72 -1.41 10.44
N ALA A 469 -8.84 -0.82 10.88
CA ALA A 469 -10.12 -0.91 10.21
C ALA A 469 -10.10 -0.31 8.80
N THR A 470 -9.34 0.78 8.58
CA THR A 470 -9.20 1.38 7.24
C THR A 470 -8.60 0.43 6.21
N SER A 471 -7.89 -0.62 6.62
CA SER A 471 -7.30 -1.61 5.71
C SER A 471 -8.27 -2.72 5.30
N TYR A 472 -9.45 -2.82 5.91
CA TYR A 472 -10.42 -3.90 5.73
C TYR A 472 -11.54 -3.58 4.75
N GLY A 473 -11.21 -2.95 3.61
CA GLY A 473 -12.12 -2.73 2.49
C GLY A 473 -12.20 -3.96 1.58
N PHE A 474 -13.22 -4.82 1.73
CA PHE A 474 -13.35 -6.10 1.01
C PHE A 474 -14.48 -6.12 -0.02
N ILE A 475 -15.50 -5.27 0.13
CA ILE A 475 -16.79 -5.39 -0.55
C ILE A 475 -16.76 -4.83 -1.97
N MET A 476 -16.16 -3.64 -2.15
CA MET A 476 -16.24 -2.92 -3.42
C MET A 476 -14.99 -3.16 -4.30
N PRO A 477 -15.17 -3.32 -5.63
CA PRO A 477 -14.04 -3.39 -6.56
C PRO A 477 -13.12 -2.18 -6.51
N VAL A 478 -13.65 -1.01 -6.19
CA VAL A 478 -12.90 0.25 -6.11
C VAL A 478 -12.37 0.54 -4.71
N GLY A 479 -12.75 -0.22 -3.69
CA GLY A 479 -12.39 0.01 -2.29
C GLY A 479 -10.88 -0.08 -2.06
N THR A 480 -10.23 -1.06 -2.66
CA THR A 480 -8.78 -1.22 -2.56
C THR A 480 -8.16 -1.55 -3.92
N PRO A 481 -6.89 -1.17 -4.18
CA PRO A 481 -6.20 -1.57 -5.39
C PRO A 481 -6.16 -3.10 -5.62
N PRO A 482 -5.95 -3.96 -4.61
CA PRO A 482 -6.10 -5.41 -4.75
C PRO A 482 -7.45 -5.84 -5.32
N ASN A 483 -8.54 -5.29 -4.81
CA ASN A 483 -9.88 -5.59 -5.30
C ASN A 483 -10.04 -5.20 -6.78
N ALA A 484 -9.58 -4.00 -7.15
CA ALA A 484 -9.64 -3.50 -8.53
C ALA A 484 -8.83 -4.38 -9.50
N ILE A 485 -7.63 -4.83 -9.10
CA ILE A 485 -6.76 -5.69 -9.90
C ILE A 485 -7.43 -7.05 -10.13
N VAL A 486 -7.95 -7.67 -9.09
CA VAL A 486 -8.62 -8.96 -9.18
C VAL A 486 -9.91 -8.85 -10.00
N TYR A 487 -10.69 -7.78 -9.81
CA TYR A 487 -11.88 -7.48 -10.61
C TYR A 487 -11.57 -7.29 -12.09
N SER A 488 -10.45 -6.63 -12.43
CA SER A 488 -10.03 -6.38 -13.82
C SER A 488 -9.69 -7.68 -14.58
N SER A 489 -9.47 -8.79 -13.89
CA SER A 489 -9.26 -10.09 -14.51
C SER A 489 -10.48 -10.60 -15.31
N GLY A 490 -11.67 -10.05 -15.07
CA GLY A 490 -12.92 -10.42 -15.75
C GLY A 490 -13.53 -11.77 -15.32
N TYR A 491 -12.98 -12.39 -14.27
CA TYR A 491 -13.49 -13.64 -13.69
C TYR A 491 -14.51 -13.39 -12.57
N ILE A 492 -14.59 -12.18 -12.04
CA ILE A 492 -15.42 -11.81 -10.88
C ILE A 492 -16.26 -10.59 -11.23
N THR A 493 -17.53 -10.61 -10.88
CA THR A 493 -18.44 -9.47 -10.99
C THR A 493 -18.49 -8.68 -9.68
N ALA A 494 -18.84 -7.38 -9.75
CA ALA A 494 -19.00 -6.55 -8.56
C ALA A 494 -20.05 -7.12 -7.58
N ARG A 495 -21.09 -7.76 -8.11
CA ARG A 495 -22.13 -8.40 -7.29
C ARG A 495 -21.62 -9.64 -6.55
N GLU A 496 -20.74 -10.42 -7.17
CA GLU A 496 -20.10 -11.58 -6.53
C GLU A 496 -19.11 -11.14 -5.46
N MET A 497 -18.36 -10.07 -5.70
CA MET A 497 -17.46 -9.46 -4.72
C MET A 497 -18.23 -8.96 -3.49
N ALA A 498 -19.35 -8.29 -3.70
CA ALA A 498 -20.20 -7.78 -2.60
C ALA A 498 -20.94 -8.89 -1.83
N ARG A 499 -20.97 -10.13 -2.33
CA ARG A 499 -21.65 -11.27 -1.68
C ARG A 499 -20.69 -12.26 -1.04
N ALA A 500 -19.40 -12.16 -1.37
CA ALA A 500 -18.35 -12.98 -0.80
C ALA A 500 -17.92 -12.46 0.57
#